data_22a7b061078bd260a29be4020aec7d59
#
_entry.id   22a7b061078bd260a29be4020aec7d59
#
_cell.length_a   1.000
_cell.length_b   1.000
_cell.length_c   1.000
_cell.angle_alpha   90.00
_cell.angle_beta   90.00
_cell.angle_gamma   90.00
#
_symmetry.space_group_name_H-M   'P 1'
#
loop_
_entity.id
_entity.type
_entity.pdbx_description
1 polymer ?
#
loop_
_entity_poly.entity_id
_entity_poly.type
_entity_poly.pdbx_seq_one_letter_code
_entity_poly.pdbx_strand_id
1 'polypeptide(L)'
;MNSDDITRFSYVYEGETYAFEKEDDTWYYADDHSLNLNQDRIKAMILKVAPLKADQVIENVTDMSQYGLADPERTIQYETADRSVIINVGNLNSMTSQYYIAFPSEMKVYVVATNVVTGFNYTLDDLVEKTTEETESTEAAETAKMESENSEAAMETTETVEIVETETTAAEAN
;
A
#
# COMPACT_ATOMS: atom_id res chain seq x y z
N MET A 1 4.57 -21.41 11.56
CA MET A 1 4.18 -20.32 12.47
C MET A 1 2.83 -19.83 11.97
N ASN A 2 1.86 -19.74 12.86
CA ASN A 2 0.52 -19.27 12.53
C ASN A 2 0.43 -17.77 12.82
N SER A 3 -0.27 -17.02 11.98
CA SER A 3 -0.56 -15.60 12.20
C SER A 3 -1.34 -15.34 13.48
N ASP A 4 -2.16 -16.30 13.90
CA ASP A 4 -2.99 -16.20 15.10
C ASP A 4 -2.19 -16.17 16.40
N ASP A 5 -0.96 -16.72 16.38
CA ASP A 5 -0.04 -16.73 17.52
C ASP A 5 0.59 -15.37 17.80
N ILE A 6 0.47 -14.41 16.87
CA ILE A 6 1.03 -13.07 17.03
C ILE A 6 0.17 -12.26 17.98
N THR A 7 0.82 -11.69 18.99
CA THR A 7 0.19 -10.87 20.04
C THR A 7 0.52 -9.39 19.92
N ARG A 8 1.65 -9.07 19.27
CA ARG A 8 2.09 -7.70 19.00
C ARG A 8 2.74 -7.62 17.64
N PHE A 9 2.59 -6.50 16.95
CA PHE A 9 3.43 -6.17 15.80
C PHE A 9 3.66 -4.66 15.71
N SER A 10 4.75 -4.28 15.08
CA SER A 10 5.06 -2.90 14.75
C SER A 10 5.77 -2.81 13.41
N TYR A 11 5.72 -1.63 12.81
CA TYR A 11 6.48 -1.35 11.59
C TYR A 11 6.85 0.13 11.52
N VAL A 12 7.90 0.42 10.73
CA VAL A 12 8.30 1.79 10.41
C VAL A 12 7.85 2.12 8.99
N TYR A 13 7.11 3.21 8.85
CA TYR A 13 6.67 3.74 7.58
C TYR A 13 6.74 5.27 7.60
N GLU A 14 7.34 5.89 6.57
CA GLU A 14 7.56 7.35 6.46
C GLU A 14 8.29 7.97 7.67
N GLY A 15 9.17 7.19 8.31
CA GLY A 15 9.96 7.63 9.47
C GLY A 15 9.21 7.53 10.80
N GLU A 16 7.97 7.10 10.80
CA GLU A 16 7.15 6.89 12.00
C GLU A 16 7.01 5.40 12.33
N THR A 17 6.91 5.10 13.62
CA THR A 17 6.70 3.74 14.13
C THR A 17 5.24 3.57 14.53
N TYR A 18 4.60 2.57 13.97
CA TYR A 18 3.24 2.17 14.31
C TYR A 18 3.28 0.84 15.04
N ALA A 19 2.76 0.81 16.26
CA ALA A 19 2.75 -0.37 17.12
C ALA A 19 1.32 -0.80 17.48
N PHE A 20 1.08 -2.10 17.45
CA PHE A 20 -0.23 -2.70 17.68
C PHE A 20 -0.12 -3.87 18.62
N GLU A 21 -1.13 -4.05 19.46
CA GLU A 21 -1.23 -5.19 20.36
C GLU A 21 -2.62 -5.83 20.28
N LYS A 22 -2.66 -7.13 20.54
CA LYS A 22 -3.86 -7.94 20.45
C LYS A 22 -4.36 -8.30 21.84
N GLU A 23 -5.62 -7.96 22.13
CA GLU A 23 -6.35 -8.37 23.34
C GLU A 23 -7.64 -9.05 22.90
N ASP A 24 -7.94 -10.21 23.46
CA ASP A 24 -9.19 -10.96 23.19
C ASP A 24 -9.55 -11.04 21.69
N ASP A 25 -8.55 -11.37 20.84
CA ASP A 25 -8.65 -11.45 19.37
C ASP A 25 -8.92 -10.13 18.62
N THR A 26 -8.89 -9.00 19.32
CA THR A 26 -9.04 -7.66 18.76
C THR A 26 -7.69 -6.93 18.77
N TRP A 27 -7.36 -6.25 17.68
CA TRP A 27 -6.16 -5.44 17.56
C TRP A 27 -6.42 -4.00 17.95
N TYR A 28 -5.53 -3.44 18.74
CA TYR A 28 -5.53 -2.06 19.21
C TYR A 28 -4.23 -1.35 18.81
N TYR A 29 -4.30 -0.05 18.62
CA TYR A 29 -3.10 0.78 18.53
C TYR A 29 -2.52 0.94 19.93
N ALA A 30 -1.21 0.65 20.09
CA ALA A 30 -0.60 0.53 21.41
C ALA A 30 -0.63 1.85 22.22
N ASP A 31 -0.61 3.00 21.54
CA ASP A 31 -0.62 4.32 22.18
C ASP A 31 -2.04 4.85 22.45
N ASP A 32 -3.06 4.32 21.75
CA ASP A 32 -4.45 4.75 21.92
C ASP A 32 -5.45 3.63 21.57
N HIS A 33 -5.91 2.94 22.58
CA HIS A 33 -6.90 1.85 22.45
C HIS A 33 -8.33 2.33 22.12
N SER A 34 -8.58 3.63 22.14
CA SER A 34 -9.90 4.18 21.79
C SER A 34 -10.17 4.22 20.29
N LEU A 35 -9.11 4.05 19.48
CA LEU A 35 -9.22 4.07 18.02
C LEU A 35 -9.88 2.78 17.53
N ASN A 36 -10.93 2.94 16.71
CA ASN A 36 -11.58 1.82 16.04
C ASN A 36 -10.79 1.43 14.80
N LEU A 37 -9.97 0.37 14.90
CA LEU A 37 -9.12 -0.08 13.80
C LEU A 37 -9.85 -1.06 12.89
N ASN A 38 -9.56 -0.99 11.59
CA ASN A 38 -10.01 -1.96 10.60
C ASN A 38 -9.30 -3.30 10.83
N GLN A 39 -9.97 -4.20 11.54
CA GLN A 39 -9.44 -5.50 11.95
C GLN A 39 -9.04 -6.39 10.78
N ASP A 40 -9.80 -6.35 9.68
CA ASP A 40 -9.51 -7.16 8.50
C ASP A 40 -8.23 -6.69 7.81
N ARG A 41 -8.00 -5.37 7.74
CA ARG A 41 -6.77 -4.80 7.20
C ARG A 41 -5.57 -5.18 8.06
N ILE A 42 -5.67 -5.06 9.38
CA ILE A 42 -4.62 -5.47 10.32
C ILE A 42 -4.29 -6.96 10.15
N LYS A 43 -5.28 -7.84 10.10
CA LYS A 43 -5.08 -9.27 9.86
C LYS A 43 -4.43 -9.55 8.51
N ALA A 44 -4.85 -8.83 7.46
CA ALA A 44 -4.26 -8.97 6.12
C ALA A 44 -2.78 -8.54 6.07
N MET A 45 -2.38 -7.53 6.84
CA MET A 45 -0.97 -7.11 6.99
C MET A 45 -0.14 -8.23 7.63
N ILE A 46 -0.60 -8.77 8.73
CA ILE A 46 0.10 -9.84 9.47
C ILE A 46 0.30 -11.08 8.59
N LEU A 47 -0.68 -11.44 7.78
CA LEU A 47 -0.60 -12.56 6.83
C LEU A 47 0.49 -12.39 5.75
N LYS A 48 1.03 -11.18 5.56
CA LYS A 48 2.16 -10.97 4.63
C LYS A 48 3.49 -11.47 5.18
N VAL A 49 3.64 -11.47 6.50
CA VAL A 49 4.89 -11.84 7.18
C VAL A 49 4.79 -13.14 7.99
N ALA A 50 3.59 -13.66 8.19
CA ALA A 50 3.39 -14.90 8.95
C ALA A 50 2.35 -15.82 8.27
N PRO A 51 2.79 -16.82 7.48
CA PRO A 51 4.18 -17.21 7.21
C PRO A 51 4.84 -16.34 6.12
N LEU A 52 6.06 -15.89 6.37
CA LEU A 52 6.87 -15.22 5.36
C LEU A 52 7.32 -16.21 4.27
N LYS A 53 7.14 -15.83 3.01
CA LYS A 53 7.62 -16.57 1.84
C LYS A 53 8.68 -15.75 1.12
N ALA A 54 9.85 -16.33 0.96
CA ALA A 54 10.90 -15.78 0.12
C ALA A 54 10.94 -16.50 -1.24
N ASP A 55 11.12 -15.74 -2.31
CA ASP A 55 11.30 -16.28 -3.65
C ASP A 55 12.73 -16.76 -3.87
N GLN A 56 13.70 -16.12 -3.20
CA GLN A 56 15.12 -16.47 -3.24
C GLN A 56 15.78 -16.18 -1.89
N VAL A 57 16.83 -16.94 -1.57
CA VAL A 57 17.73 -16.72 -0.43
C VAL A 57 19.14 -16.56 -0.96
N ILE A 58 19.81 -15.48 -0.55
CA ILE A 58 21.23 -15.22 -0.84
C ILE A 58 21.99 -15.50 0.46
N GLU A 59 22.84 -16.50 0.43
CA GLU A 59 23.59 -16.95 1.60
C GLU A 59 24.99 -16.35 1.65
N ASN A 60 25.61 -16.37 2.83
CA ASN A 60 26.99 -15.90 3.07
C ASN A 60 27.23 -14.46 2.61
N VAL A 61 26.25 -13.59 2.86
CA VAL A 61 26.36 -12.17 2.52
C VAL A 61 27.31 -11.49 3.51
N THR A 62 28.41 -10.95 2.99
CA THR A 62 29.42 -10.23 3.81
C THR A 62 29.22 -8.73 3.79
N ASP A 63 28.53 -8.20 2.78
CA ASP A 63 28.24 -6.78 2.63
C ASP A 63 26.73 -6.58 2.44
N MET A 64 26.07 -6.11 3.50
CA MET A 64 24.62 -5.82 3.50
C MET A 64 24.30 -4.49 2.84
N SER A 65 25.27 -3.60 2.63
CA SER A 65 25.03 -2.23 2.09
C SER A 65 24.49 -2.25 0.66
N GLN A 66 24.93 -3.19 -0.15
CA GLN A 66 24.46 -3.34 -1.54
C GLN A 66 22.97 -3.67 -1.66
N TYR A 67 22.38 -4.17 -0.58
CA TYR A 67 20.95 -4.50 -0.50
C TYR A 67 20.14 -3.44 0.29
N GLY A 68 20.81 -2.36 0.77
CA GLY A 68 20.17 -1.36 1.64
C GLY A 68 19.88 -1.89 3.06
N LEU A 69 20.62 -2.90 3.51
CA LEU A 69 20.38 -3.59 4.78
C LEU A 69 21.46 -3.32 5.85
N ALA A 70 22.45 -2.47 5.54
CA ALA A 70 23.48 -2.07 6.52
C ALA A 70 22.90 -1.08 7.55
N ASP A 71 22.02 -0.19 7.13
CA ASP A 71 21.31 0.78 7.97
C ASP A 71 19.85 0.88 7.45
N PRO A 72 18.99 -0.08 7.79
CA PRO A 72 17.64 -0.15 7.25
C PRO A 72 16.74 0.91 7.87
N GLU A 73 16.16 1.79 7.04
CA GLU A 73 15.19 2.81 7.46
C GLU A 73 13.82 2.23 7.80
N ARG A 74 13.55 1.02 7.35
CA ARG A 74 12.26 0.34 7.53
C ARG A 74 12.45 -0.99 8.20
N THR A 75 11.64 -1.24 9.21
CA THR A 75 11.59 -2.52 9.92
C THR A 75 10.15 -2.97 10.10
N ILE A 76 9.96 -4.27 10.14
CA ILE A 76 8.69 -4.91 10.54
C ILE A 76 9.04 -5.84 11.69
N GLN A 77 8.38 -5.70 12.80
CA GLN A 77 8.58 -6.53 13.97
C GLN A 77 7.26 -7.18 14.38
N TYR A 78 7.33 -8.42 14.84
CA TYR A 78 6.18 -9.06 15.47
C TYR A 78 6.61 -9.97 16.61
N GLU A 79 5.71 -10.17 17.55
CA GLU A 79 5.94 -10.94 18.78
C GLU A 79 4.85 -12.00 18.92
N THR A 80 5.29 -13.16 19.39
CA THR A 80 4.44 -14.24 19.87
C THR A 80 4.75 -14.50 21.34
N ALA A 81 4.03 -15.40 22.00
CA ALA A 81 4.34 -15.79 23.39
C ALA A 81 5.80 -16.27 23.58
N ASP A 82 6.41 -16.87 22.56
CA ASP A 82 7.69 -17.57 22.67
C ASP A 82 8.86 -16.79 22.05
N ARG A 83 8.63 -15.83 21.15
CA ARG A 83 9.68 -15.13 20.42
C ARG A 83 9.28 -13.78 19.85
N SER A 84 10.28 -12.95 19.63
CA SER A 84 10.21 -11.73 18.84
C SER A 84 10.99 -11.92 17.53
N VAL A 85 10.45 -11.42 16.43
CA VAL A 85 11.06 -11.46 15.10
C VAL A 85 11.16 -10.05 14.57
N ILE A 86 12.34 -9.65 14.10
CA ILE A 86 12.59 -8.37 13.43
C ILE A 86 12.97 -8.67 11.99
N ILE A 87 12.33 -7.97 11.06
CA ILE A 87 12.60 -8.02 9.63
C ILE A 87 13.10 -6.65 9.21
N ASN A 88 14.36 -6.56 8.83
CA ASN A 88 14.93 -5.38 8.21
C ASN A 88 14.53 -5.35 6.74
N VAL A 89 14.03 -4.20 6.27
CA VAL A 89 13.63 -3.99 4.88
C VAL A 89 14.67 -3.13 4.18
N GLY A 90 15.27 -3.67 3.15
CA GLY A 90 16.26 -3.00 2.30
C GLY A 90 15.67 -2.44 1.01
N ASN A 91 16.50 -2.36 -0.03
CA ASN A 91 16.16 -1.75 -1.30
C ASN A 91 15.12 -2.55 -2.09
N LEU A 92 14.32 -1.83 -2.90
CA LEU A 92 13.54 -2.40 -3.97
C LEU A 92 14.44 -2.69 -5.17
N ASN A 93 14.42 -3.91 -5.67
CA ASN A 93 14.95 -4.23 -7.00
C ASN A 93 13.88 -3.90 -8.04
N SER A 94 14.04 -2.78 -8.73
CA SER A 94 13.07 -2.28 -9.71
C SER A 94 12.96 -3.16 -10.97
N MET A 95 13.97 -3.96 -11.26
CA MET A 95 13.95 -4.86 -12.44
C MET A 95 13.07 -6.08 -12.22
N THR A 96 13.06 -6.61 -10.98
CA THR A 96 12.28 -7.81 -10.62
C THR A 96 11.03 -7.49 -9.81
N SER A 97 10.85 -6.23 -9.38
CA SER A 97 9.77 -5.79 -8.49
C SER A 97 9.74 -6.59 -7.19
N GLN A 98 10.91 -6.76 -6.56
CA GLN A 98 11.08 -7.51 -5.32
C GLN A 98 11.88 -6.68 -4.32
N TYR A 99 11.64 -6.89 -3.03
CA TYR A 99 12.42 -6.29 -1.96
C TYR A 99 13.47 -7.25 -1.42
N TYR A 100 14.58 -6.68 -0.96
CA TYR A 100 15.53 -7.38 -0.12
C TYR A 100 15.16 -7.20 1.34
N ILE A 101 15.16 -8.29 2.10
CA ILE A 101 14.94 -8.27 3.54
C ILE A 101 16.00 -9.12 4.25
N ALA A 102 16.24 -8.85 5.52
CA ALA A 102 17.11 -9.66 6.35
C ALA A 102 16.58 -9.76 7.79
N PHE A 103 16.98 -10.86 8.44
CA PHE A 103 16.85 -10.99 9.89
C PHE A 103 18.17 -10.57 10.54
N PRO A 104 18.18 -9.72 11.60
CA PRO A 104 19.41 -9.17 12.18
C PRO A 104 20.43 -10.21 12.67
N SER A 105 19.96 -11.42 12.97
CA SER A 105 20.81 -12.52 13.46
C SER A 105 21.42 -13.39 12.36
N GLU A 106 21.13 -13.10 11.08
CA GLU A 106 21.51 -13.95 9.96
C GLU A 106 22.40 -13.21 8.96
N MET A 107 23.37 -13.92 8.39
CA MET A 107 24.19 -13.44 7.27
C MET A 107 23.56 -13.86 5.94
N LYS A 108 22.27 -13.61 5.81
CA LYS A 108 21.46 -13.97 4.65
C LYS A 108 20.57 -12.81 4.24
N VAL A 109 20.34 -12.71 2.94
CA VAL A 109 19.36 -11.79 2.35
C VAL A 109 18.27 -12.61 1.69
N TYR A 110 17.04 -12.27 1.99
CA TYR A 110 15.86 -12.89 1.43
C TYR A 110 15.24 -11.95 0.40
N VAL A 111 14.90 -12.49 -0.76
CA VAL A 111 14.21 -11.76 -1.82
C VAL A 111 12.72 -12.08 -1.71
N VAL A 112 11.90 -11.07 -1.53
CA VAL A 112 10.46 -11.22 -1.32
C VAL A 112 9.65 -10.41 -2.31
N ALA A 113 8.46 -10.86 -2.61
CA ALA A 113 7.54 -10.10 -3.46
C ALA A 113 7.20 -8.72 -2.86
N THR A 114 7.03 -7.73 -3.72
CA THR A 114 6.75 -6.33 -3.33
C THR A 114 5.59 -6.22 -2.33
N ASN A 115 4.53 -7.00 -2.49
CA ASN A 115 3.35 -6.95 -1.64
C ASN A 115 3.60 -7.36 -0.17
N VAL A 116 4.72 -8.02 0.14
CA VAL A 116 5.14 -8.32 1.51
C VAL A 116 5.48 -7.02 2.25
N VAL A 117 6.19 -6.11 1.58
CA VAL A 117 6.64 -4.84 2.15
C VAL A 117 5.57 -3.75 2.01
N THR A 118 4.95 -3.62 0.82
CA THR A 118 3.92 -2.61 0.58
C THR A 118 2.63 -2.86 1.35
N GLY A 119 2.43 -4.09 1.84
CA GLY A 119 1.37 -4.41 2.80
C GLY A 119 1.48 -3.67 4.14
N PHE A 120 2.61 -2.98 4.39
CA PHE A 120 2.87 -2.14 5.57
C PHE A 120 3.06 -0.66 5.21
N ASN A 121 2.58 -0.22 4.04
CA ASN A 121 2.61 1.18 3.61
C ASN A 121 1.29 1.86 4.02
N TYR A 122 1.01 1.88 5.31
CA TYR A 122 -0.19 2.50 5.88
C TYR A 122 0.21 3.44 7.01
N THR A 123 -0.39 4.61 7.02
CA THR A 123 -0.43 5.50 8.19
C THR A 123 -1.52 5.03 9.15
N LEU A 124 -1.57 5.61 10.36
CA LEU A 124 -2.62 5.27 11.32
C LEU A 124 -4.02 5.62 10.78
N ASP A 125 -4.15 6.74 10.08
CA ASP A 125 -5.41 7.19 9.46
C ASP A 125 -5.96 6.20 8.42
N ASP A 126 -5.07 5.46 7.75
CA ASP A 126 -5.47 4.43 6.79
C ASP A 126 -6.01 3.17 7.48
N LEU A 127 -5.66 2.98 8.75
CA LEU A 127 -6.01 1.81 9.54
C LEU A 127 -7.22 2.03 10.44
N VAL A 128 -7.61 3.26 10.71
CA VAL A 128 -8.83 3.60 11.44
C VAL A 128 -10.04 3.41 10.54
N GLU A 129 -11.09 2.77 11.08
CA GLU A 129 -12.38 2.68 10.38
C GLU A 129 -13.02 4.07 10.28
N LYS A 130 -13.23 4.52 9.04
CA LYS A 130 -13.99 5.75 8.78
C LYS A 130 -15.47 5.43 8.94
N THR A 131 -16.13 6.14 9.84
CA THR A 131 -17.58 6.05 9.98
C THR A 131 -18.23 6.51 8.68
N THR A 132 -19.25 5.79 8.21
CA THR A 132 -19.94 6.00 6.92
C THR A 132 -20.49 7.43 6.74
N GLU A 133 -20.60 8.22 7.81
CA GLU A 133 -21.05 9.62 7.76
C GLU A 133 -20.07 10.58 7.05
N GLU A 134 -18.77 10.28 7.06
CA GLU A 134 -17.77 11.11 6.34
C GLU A 134 -17.72 10.79 4.84
N THR A 135 -18.11 9.59 4.44
CA THR A 135 -18.10 9.18 3.02
C THR A 135 -19.25 9.81 2.24
N GLU A 136 -20.45 9.97 2.86
CA GLU A 136 -21.57 10.65 2.22
C GLU A 136 -21.34 12.15 2.03
N SER A 137 -20.57 12.79 2.93
CA SER A 137 -20.24 14.22 2.82
C SER A 137 -19.26 14.51 1.67
N THR A 138 -18.37 13.60 1.37
CA THR A 138 -17.37 13.79 0.29
C THR A 138 -17.98 13.48 -1.08
N GLU A 139 -18.84 12.46 -1.16
CA GLU A 139 -19.52 12.09 -2.40
C GLU A 139 -20.61 13.10 -2.80
N ALA A 140 -21.32 13.68 -1.80
CA ALA A 140 -22.27 14.75 -2.03
C ALA A 140 -21.63 16.07 -2.46
N ALA A 141 -20.41 16.36 -2.00
CA ALA A 141 -19.67 17.56 -2.41
C ALA A 141 -19.09 17.43 -3.83
N GLU A 142 -18.71 16.22 -4.22
CA GLU A 142 -18.19 15.95 -5.57
C GLU A 142 -19.30 15.92 -6.62
N THR A 143 -20.47 15.36 -6.29
CA THR A 143 -21.65 15.36 -7.16
C THR A 143 -22.22 16.78 -7.38
N ALA A 144 -22.24 17.60 -6.31
CA ALA A 144 -22.71 19.00 -6.41
C ALA A 144 -21.75 19.87 -7.25
N LYS A 145 -20.46 19.55 -7.30
CA LYS A 145 -19.47 20.26 -8.11
C LYS A 145 -19.57 19.87 -9.59
N MET A 146 -19.88 18.61 -9.89
CA MET A 146 -20.13 18.14 -11.27
C MET A 146 -21.42 18.71 -11.88
N GLU A 147 -22.49 18.85 -11.09
CA GLU A 147 -23.74 19.44 -11.56
C GLU A 147 -23.64 20.96 -11.80
N SER A 148 -22.77 21.66 -11.06
CA SER A 148 -22.52 23.09 -11.25
C SER A 148 -21.69 23.40 -12.50
N GLU A 149 -20.76 22.52 -12.88
CA GLU A 149 -19.94 22.73 -14.10
C GLU A 149 -20.70 22.36 -15.39
N ASN A 150 -21.70 21.45 -15.30
CA ASN A 150 -22.47 21.04 -16.47
C ASN A 150 -23.65 22.01 -16.78
N SER A 151 -23.97 22.95 -15.90
CA SER A 151 -25.02 23.95 -16.11
C SER A 151 -24.55 25.22 -16.87
N GLU A 152 -23.22 25.43 -16.94
CA GLU A 152 -22.66 26.62 -17.58
C GLU A 152 -22.24 26.40 -19.06
N ALA A 153 -22.23 25.13 -19.52
CA ALA A 153 -21.84 24.75 -20.89
C ALA A 153 -23.00 24.62 -21.89
N ALA A 154 -24.25 24.91 -21.49
CA ALA A 154 -25.45 24.67 -22.31
C ALA A 154 -26.12 25.96 -22.89
N MET A 155 -25.39 27.08 -22.95
CA MET A 155 -25.94 28.32 -23.50
C MET A 155 -24.91 29.05 -24.36
N GLU A 156 -24.60 28.52 -25.52
CA GLU A 156 -24.19 29.25 -26.71
C GLU A 156 -23.83 28.25 -27.82
N THR A 157 -24.66 28.15 -28.83
CA THR A 157 -24.42 28.27 -30.27
C THR A 157 -25.54 27.64 -31.07
N THR A 158 -26.53 28.45 -31.38
CA THR A 158 -27.28 28.28 -32.63
C THR A 158 -26.71 29.30 -33.61
N GLU A 159 -25.92 28.83 -34.55
CA GLU A 159 -25.71 29.55 -35.79
C GLU A 159 -25.56 28.56 -36.94
N THR A 160 -26.53 28.68 -37.84
CA THR A 160 -26.68 28.01 -39.12
C THR A 160 -25.57 28.42 -40.09
N VAL A 161 -24.94 27.44 -40.76
CA VAL A 161 -24.32 27.69 -42.08
C VAL A 161 -24.52 26.49 -42.99
N GLU A 162 -25.15 26.77 -44.03
CA GLU A 162 -25.42 26.30 -45.35
C GLU A 162 -24.45 25.28 -45.95
N ILE A 163 -25.10 24.36 -46.69
CA ILE A 163 -24.55 23.33 -47.54
C ILE A 163 -24.01 24.00 -48.82
N VAL A 164 -22.79 23.64 -49.22
CA VAL A 164 -22.34 23.75 -50.62
C VAL A 164 -21.72 22.41 -51.02
N GLU A 165 -22.49 21.71 -51.85
CA GLU A 165 -21.98 20.62 -52.70
C GLU A 165 -21.07 21.20 -53.77
N THR A 166 -19.95 20.56 -54.02
CA THR A 166 -19.32 20.52 -55.34
C THR A 166 -18.70 19.16 -55.60
N GLU A 167 -19.34 18.49 -56.53
CA GLU A 167 -18.78 17.38 -57.31
C GLU A 167 -17.48 17.77 -58.00
N THR A 168 -16.60 16.82 -58.25
CA THR A 168 -16.16 16.47 -59.58
C THR A 168 -14.81 15.74 -59.57
N THR A 169 -14.85 14.52 -60.01
CA THR A 169 -14.26 13.77 -61.09
C THR A 169 -12.82 13.20 -60.94
N ALA A 170 -12.85 11.98 -61.32
CA ALA A 170 -11.79 11.03 -61.61
C ALA A 170 -10.71 11.49 -62.61
N ALA A 171 -9.55 10.89 -62.53
CA ALA A 171 -8.69 10.37 -63.63
C ALA A 171 -7.46 9.72 -62.95
N GLU A 172 -7.30 8.46 -63.01
CA GLU A 172 -6.62 7.56 -63.93
C GLU A 172 -5.17 7.92 -64.29
N ALA A 173 -4.38 6.88 -64.18
CA ALA A 173 -3.23 6.46 -65.00
C ALA A 173 -1.81 6.87 -64.52
N ASN A 174 -1.00 5.99 -64.10
CA ASN A 174 0.03 5.17 -64.79
C ASN A 174 1.01 4.61 -63.78
#